data_4f131dad1794c227193d31b44a0c39d5
#
_entry.id   4f131dad1794c227193d31b44a0c39d5
#
_cell.length_a   1.000
_cell.length_b   1.000
_cell.length_c   1.000
_cell.angle_alpha   90.00
_cell.angle_beta   90.00
_cell.angle_gamma   90.00
#
_symmetry.space_group_name_H-M   'P 1'
#
loop_
_entity.id
_entity.type
_entity.pdbx_description
1 polymer ?
#
loop_
_entity_poly.entity_id
_entity_poly.type
_entity_poly.pdbx_seq_one_letter_code
_entity_poly.pdbx_strand_id
1 'polypeptide(L)'
;MDYRTCELCPRKCYVNREAGQTGYCRCPAGAVVAKTMIHKWEEPALAGSGGSGAIFFGGCTLGCAYCQNRDISRKPAGKLVESAQLRAMMEDLIAQGAENIDLVTPTQYLPTILPALEPKLPVPVVYNCGGYERVETLKLLEGKVDIYLPDLKYAINPLAKALSGAGDYFEVAAAAIREMVRQTGPTQWDGEKLIRGTVIRHLILPGFVDNSLKVLDWIGENFAPGEVLVSLMRQYTPMSGLPAPLDRKITDEEYDAVLSWMYLNDLEGFTQEEDAADTAFIPDF
;
A
#
# COMPACT_ATOMS: atom_id res chain seq x y z
N MET A 1 19.97 1.11 9.75
CA MET A 1 18.78 1.96 9.97
C MET A 1 18.12 1.49 11.25
N ASP A 2 17.79 2.40 12.17
CA ASP A 2 17.25 2.06 13.49
C ASP A 2 16.17 3.09 13.91
N TYR A 3 15.64 2.94 15.12
CA TYR A 3 14.63 3.83 15.66
C TYR A 3 15.20 5.07 16.40
N ARG A 4 16.52 5.19 16.54
CA ARG A 4 17.16 6.29 17.32
C ARG A 4 17.19 7.61 16.56
N THR A 5 17.22 7.57 15.24
CA THR A 5 17.11 8.75 14.38
C THR A 5 16.21 8.40 13.22
N CYS A 6 14.89 8.63 13.37
CA CYS A 6 13.90 8.12 12.44
C CYS A 6 13.90 8.86 11.09
N GLU A 7 14.42 8.18 10.08
CA GLU A 7 14.41 8.61 8.67
C GLU A 7 13.79 7.56 7.74
N LEU A 8 12.92 6.69 8.26
CA LEU A 8 12.36 5.55 7.53
C LEU A 8 11.48 5.94 6.34
N CYS A 9 10.84 7.10 6.40
CA CYS A 9 9.94 7.61 5.37
C CYS A 9 10.29 9.04 4.97
N PRO A 10 9.69 9.61 3.92
CA PRO A 10 9.98 10.97 3.44
C PRO A 10 9.73 12.08 4.47
N ARG A 11 8.95 11.81 5.55
CA ARG A 11 8.73 12.77 6.65
C ARG A 11 10.01 13.12 7.40
N LYS A 12 11.03 12.25 7.43
CA LYS A 12 12.34 12.46 8.06
C LYS A 12 12.22 13.18 9.41
N CYS A 13 11.49 12.57 10.35
CA CYS A 13 11.14 13.20 11.62
C CYS A 13 12.34 13.38 12.56
N TYR A 14 13.43 12.61 12.36
CA TYR A 14 14.66 12.60 13.17
C TYR A 14 14.46 12.36 14.69
N VAL A 15 13.30 11.88 15.08
CA VAL A 15 12.96 11.56 16.49
C VAL A 15 13.63 10.27 16.92
N ASN A 16 13.95 10.19 18.22
CA ASN A 16 14.42 8.95 18.86
C ASN A 16 13.22 8.18 19.43
N ARG A 17 12.75 7.17 18.65
CA ARG A 17 11.60 6.36 19.05
C ARG A 17 11.94 5.38 20.17
N GLU A 18 13.22 4.96 20.33
CA GLU A 18 13.69 4.14 21.46
C GLU A 18 13.62 4.92 22.79
N ALA A 19 13.76 6.24 22.73
CA ALA A 19 13.57 7.12 23.88
C ALA A 19 12.12 7.59 24.10
N GLY A 20 11.14 6.96 23.41
CA GLY A 20 9.72 7.27 23.55
C GLY A 20 9.25 8.50 22.75
N GLN A 21 10.12 9.11 21.93
CA GLN A 21 9.68 10.19 21.05
C GLN A 21 8.88 9.62 19.87
N THR A 22 7.92 10.39 19.38
CA THR A 22 7.09 10.00 18.23
C THR A 22 7.15 11.05 17.13
N GLY A 23 7.21 10.58 15.88
CA GLY A 23 7.14 11.43 14.69
C GLY A 23 5.72 11.60 14.17
N TYR A 24 5.59 11.95 12.88
CA TYR A 24 4.31 12.16 12.19
C TYR A 24 3.36 10.95 12.32
N CYS A 25 3.88 9.74 12.13
CA CYS A 25 3.11 8.49 12.22
C CYS A 25 2.71 8.10 13.65
N ARG A 26 3.25 8.75 14.68
CA ARG A 26 3.02 8.51 16.12
C ARG A 26 3.43 7.10 16.58
N CYS A 27 4.23 6.38 15.81
CA CYS A 27 4.62 5.01 16.11
C CYS A 27 5.76 4.93 17.14
N PRO A 28 5.72 3.95 18.07
CA PRO A 28 6.82 3.63 18.98
C PRO A 28 7.97 2.90 18.26
N ALA A 29 9.06 2.61 18.94
CA ALA A 29 10.01 1.58 18.53
C ALA A 29 9.36 0.18 18.66
N GLY A 30 9.72 -0.76 17.76
CA GLY A 30 8.99 -2.02 17.63
C GLY A 30 7.76 -1.92 16.72
N ALA A 31 7.26 -3.03 16.21
CA ALA A 31 6.12 -3.03 15.31
C ALA A 31 4.79 -3.12 16.08
N VAL A 32 3.85 -2.24 15.75
CA VAL A 32 2.48 -2.34 16.27
C VAL A 32 1.63 -3.04 15.22
N VAL A 33 1.18 -4.25 15.53
CA VAL A 33 0.28 -5.06 14.69
C VAL A 33 -1.15 -4.85 15.17
N ALA A 34 -1.98 -4.26 14.33
CA ALA A 34 -3.39 -4.03 14.62
C ALA A 34 -4.21 -5.31 14.41
N LYS A 35 -3.94 -6.04 13.32
CA LYS A 35 -4.65 -7.27 13.00
C LYS A 35 -3.80 -8.19 12.12
N THR A 36 -4.00 -9.49 12.27
CA THR A 36 -3.54 -10.52 11.33
C THR A 36 -4.75 -11.36 10.89
N MET A 37 -4.86 -11.66 9.59
CA MET A 37 -5.96 -12.46 9.07
C MET A 37 -5.65 -13.03 7.69
N ILE A 38 -6.35 -14.10 7.30
CA ILE A 38 -6.44 -14.49 5.90
C ILE A 38 -7.41 -13.53 5.22
N HIS A 39 -6.90 -12.69 4.34
CA HIS A 39 -7.67 -11.69 3.58
C HIS A 39 -7.94 -12.21 2.16
N LYS A 40 -9.21 -12.43 1.83
CA LYS A 40 -9.63 -13.01 0.55
C LYS A 40 -9.96 -11.96 -0.51
N TRP A 41 -9.94 -10.71 -0.14
CA TRP A 41 -10.37 -9.57 -0.97
C TRP A 41 -9.20 -8.69 -1.44
N GLU A 42 -7.97 -9.22 -1.36
CA GLU A 42 -6.83 -8.60 -2.03
C GLU A 42 -6.93 -8.82 -3.55
N GLU A 43 -6.05 -8.24 -4.36
CA GLU A 43 -6.04 -8.42 -5.81
C GLU A 43 -6.16 -9.92 -6.17
N PRO A 44 -7.03 -10.30 -7.14
CA PRO A 44 -7.30 -11.71 -7.44
C PRO A 44 -6.04 -12.55 -7.67
N ALA A 45 -5.04 -11.97 -8.36
CA ALA A 45 -3.76 -12.63 -8.62
C ALA A 45 -2.88 -12.81 -7.37
N LEU A 46 -3.18 -12.12 -6.25
CA LEU A 46 -2.49 -12.25 -4.97
C LEU A 46 -3.25 -13.17 -4.03
N ALA A 47 -4.56 -12.98 -3.91
CA ALA A 47 -5.38 -13.73 -2.96
C ALA A 47 -5.51 -15.22 -3.32
N GLY A 48 -5.57 -15.55 -4.61
CA GLY A 48 -5.79 -16.92 -5.04
C GLY A 48 -6.99 -17.56 -4.34
N SER A 49 -6.94 -18.89 -4.12
CA SER A 49 -7.99 -19.61 -3.37
C SER A 49 -7.79 -19.58 -1.85
N GLY A 50 -6.54 -19.48 -1.40
CA GLY A 50 -6.16 -19.48 0.01
C GLY A 50 -6.31 -18.12 0.70
N GLY A 51 -6.22 -17.03 -0.04
CA GLY A 51 -6.19 -15.67 0.47
C GLY A 51 -4.78 -15.20 0.84
N SER A 52 -4.61 -13.88 0.98
CA SER A 52 -3.38 -13.25 1.46
C SER A 52 -3.29 -13.29 2.99
N GLY A 53 -2.15 -13.69 3.52
CA GLY A 53 -1.84 -13.59 4.95
C GLY A 53 -1.54 -12.15 5.33
N ALA A 54 -2.58 -11.34 5.55
CA ALA A 54 -2.47 -9.92 5.78
C ALA A 54 -2.08 -9.58 7.22
N ILE A 55 -1.06 -8.72 7.35
CA ILE A 55 -0.62 -8.13 8.61
C ILE A 55 -0.82 -6.63 8.54
N PHE A 56 -1.83 -6.13 9.22
CA PHE A 56 -2.16 -4.70 9.28
C PHE A 56 -1.36 -4.03 10.38
N PHE A 57 -0.53 -3.06 10.01
CA PHE A 57 0.27 -2.30 10.96
C PHE A 57 -0.45 -1.00 11.40
N GLY A 58 -0.34 -0.67 12.69
CA GLY A 58 -0.83 0.58 13.24
C GLY A 58 0.03 1.78 12.87
N GLY A 59 -0.58 2.97 12.75
CA GLY A 59 0.07 4.20 12.31
C GLY A 59 0.28 4.27 10.80
N CYS A 60 0.51 5.47 10.27
CA CYS A 60 0.72 5.66 8.82
C CYS A 60 1.56 6.91 8.56
N THR A 61 2.41 6.86 7.55
CA THR A 61 3.27 7.96 7.12
C THR A 61 2.51 9.07 6.36
N LEU A 62 1.30 8.77 5.84
CA LEU A 62 0.44 9.71 5.11
C LEU A 62 -0.72 10.25 5.95
N GLY A 63 -1.54 9.39 6.54
CA GLY A 63 -2.71 9.78 7.30
C GLY A 63 -3.78 10.49 6.46
N CYS A 64 -4.16 9.92 5.32
CA CYS A 64 -5.13 10.49 4.38
C CYS A 64 -6.47 10.82 5.05
N ALA A 65 -7.12 11.92 4.64
CA ALA A 65 -8.39 12.36 5.20
C ALA A 65 -9.52 11.33 4.99
N TYR A 66 -9.49 10.63 3.87
CA TYR A 66 -10.46 9.61 3.45
C TYR A 66 -10.02 8.17 3.75
N CYS A 67 -9.06 7.95 4.64
CA CYS A 67 -8.55 6.61 4.92
C CYS A 67 -9.64 5.71 5.52
N GLN A 68 -9.91 4.57 4.87
CA GLN A 68 -10.84 3.54 5.38
C GLN A 68 -10.34 2.94 6.69
N ASN A 69 -9.01 2.74 6.80
CA ASN A 69 -8.35 2.20 7.99
C ASN A 69 -7.97 3.31 9.01
N ARG A 70 -8.80 4.38 9.11
CA ARG A 70 -8.49 5.57 9.94
C ARG A 70 -8.26 5.24 11.41
N ASP A 71 -8.94 4.22 11.92
CA ASP A 71 -8.92 3.83 13.34
C ASP A 71 -7.54 3.32 13.75
N ILE A 72 -6.84 2.65 12.86
CA ILE A 72 -5.48 2.17 13.08
C ILE A 72 -4.41 3.10 12.47
N SER A 73 -4.72 3.86 11.41
CA SER A 73 -3.74 4.72 10.72
C SER A 73 -3.48 6.05 11.46
N ARG A 74 -4.45 6.58 12.20
CA ARG A 74 -4.35 7.85 12.92
C ARG A 74 -3.71 7.71 14.29
N LYS A 75 -3.90 6.54 14.90
CA LYS A 75 -3.26 6.16 16.18
C LYS A 75 -2.75 4.73 16.00
N PRO A 76 -1.47 4.45 16.34
CA PRO A 76 -0.99 3.08 16.28
C PRO A 76 -1.72 2.26 17.36
N ALA A 77 -2.83 1.64 16.96
CA ALA A 77 -3.59 0.70 17.77
C ALA A 77 -3.17 -0.73 17.43
N GLY A 78 -3.06 -1.58 18.43
CA GLY A 78 -2.69 -2.99 18.26
C GLY A 78 -1.68 -3.48 19.30
N LYS A 79 -1.10 -4.63 19.02
CA LYS A 79 -0.09 -5.28 19.87
C LYS A 79 1.31 -4.88 19.41
N LEU A 80 2.12 -4.39 20.34
CA LEU A 80 3.55 -4.17 20.10
C LEU A 80 4.26 -5.52 20.04
N VAL A 81 5.03 -5.75 19.00
CA VAL A 81 5.75 -7.00 18.75
C VAL A 81 7.19 -6.74 18.31
N GLU A 82 8.06 -7.66 18.67
CA GLU A 82 9.44 -7.73 18.19
C GLU A 82 9.55 -8.67 16.98
N SER A 83 10.70 -8.66 16.31
CA SER A 83 10.93 -9.40 15.06
C SER A 83 10.59 -10.88 15.15
N ALA A 84 10.95 -11.57 16.24
CA ALA A 84 10.65 -13.00 16.41
C ALA A 84 9.14 -13.28 16.54
N GLN A 85 8.41 -12.39 17.22
CA GLN A 85 6.95 -12.51 17.34
C GLN A 85 6.26 -12.21 16.01
N LEU A 86 6.76 -11.22 15.26
CA LEU A 86 6.26 -10.91 13.93
C LEU A 86 6.49 -12.08 12.97
N ARG A 87 7.68 -12.71 13.03
CA ARG A 87 7.98 -13.93 12.26
C ARG A 87 6.99 -15.06 12.58
N ALA A 88 6.74 -15.32 13.86
CA ALA A 88 5.77 -16.35 14.26
C ALA A 88 4.35 -16.08 13.73
N MET A 89 3.92 -14.80 13.68
CA MET A 89 2.65 -14.44 13.06
C MET A 89 2.61 -14.74 11.56
N MET A 90 3.70 -14.48 10.82
CA MET A 90 3.81 -14.84 9.40
C MET A 90 3.73 -16.34 9.19
N GLU A 91 4.45 -17.12 10.00
CA GLU A 91 4.44 -18.59 9.94
C GLU A 91 3.08 -19.19 10.27
N ASP A 92 2.36 -18.59 11.23
CA ASP A 92 0.99 -19.02 11.58
C ASP A 92 0.01 -18.76 10.42
N LEU A 93 0.10 -17.60 9.74
CA LEU A 93 -0.71 -17.32 8.55
C LEU A 93 -0.41 -18.30 7.41
N ILE A 94 0.86 -18.64 7.20
CA ILE A 94 1.27 -19.64 6.20
C ILE A 94 0.71 -21.02 6.56
N ALA A 95 0.77 -21.40 7.83
CA ALA A 95 0.19 -22.67 8.30
C ALA A 95 -1.33 -22.72 8.12
N GLN A 96 -2.02 -21.58 8.13
CA GLN A 96 -3.44 -21.45 7.82
C GLN A 96 -3.75 -21.51 6.32
N GLY A 97 -2.74 -21.57 5.45
CA GLY A 97 -2.89 -21.67 3.99
C GLY A 97 -2.78 -20.35 3.24
N ALA A 98 -2.18 -19.31 3.82
CA ALA A 98 -1.92 -18.07 3.12
C ALA A 98 -1.06 -18.29 1.87
N GLU A 99 -1.48 -17.72 0.74
CA GLU A 99 -0.77 -17.80 -0.55
C GLU A 99 0.46 -16.88 -0.61
N ASN A 100 0.46 -15.83 0.22
CA ASN A 100 1.55 -14.88 0.41
C ASN A 100 1.47 -14.25 1.80
N ILE A 101 2.47 -13.45 2.19
CA ILE A 101 2.40 -12.58 3.36
C ILE A 101 2.30 -11.13 2.89
N ASP A 102 1.16 -10.49 3.15
CA ASP A 102 0.89 -9.11 2.81
C ASP A 102 1.13 -8.18 4.01
N LEU A 103 2.16 -7.35 3.90
CA LEU A 103 2.56 -6.35 4.90
C LEU A 103 1.86 -5.02 4.60
N VAL A 104 0.73 -4.76 5.27
CA VAL A 104 -0.10 -3.57 5.01
C VAL A 104 0.39 -2.36 5.83
N THR A 105 0.89 -1.34 5.15
CA THR A 105 1.47 -0.10 5.73
C THR A 105 2.68 -0.38 6.63
N PRO A 106 3.74 -1.04 6.15
CA PRO A 106 4.85 -1.52 6.97
C PRO A 106 5.98 -0.51 7.19
N THR A 107 6.08 0.55 6.39
CA THR A 107 7.20 1.48 6.26
C THR A 107 7.84 1.91 7.57
N GLN A 108 7.01 2.30 8.54
CA GLN A 108 7.44 2.84 9.83
C GLN A 108 8.04 1.79 10.76
N TYR A 109 8.02 0.51 10.39
CA TYR A 109 8.45 -0.61 11.22
C TYR A 109 9.55 -1.47 10.58
N LEU A 110 10.19 -1.01 9.53
CA LEU A 110 11.21 -1.78 8.80
C LEU A 110 12.37 -2.29 9.69
N PRO A 111 12.86 -1.57 10.71
CA PRO A 111 13.89 -2.14 11.59
C PRO A 111 13.45 -3.41 12.32
N THR A 112 12.14 -3.58 12.59
CA THR A 112 11.57 -4.79 13.17
C THR A 112 11.21 -5.82 12.10
N ILE A 113 10.77 -5.38 10.92
CA ILE A 113 10.32 -6.26 9.83
C ILE A 113 11.50 -6.95 9.16
N LEU A 114 12.58 -6.22 8.86
CA LEU A 114 13.72 -6.78 8.11
C LEU A 114 14.31 -8.06 8.74
N PRO A 115 14.54 -8.14 10.06
CA PRO A 115 14.99 -9.39 10.68
C PRO A 115 13.91 -10.49 10.67
N ALA A 116 12.62 -10.14 10.70
CA ALA A 116 11.52 -11.11 10.65
C ALA A 116 11.37 -11.77 9.28
N LEU A 117 11.89 -11.16 8.21
CA LEU A 117 11.91 -11.73 6.86
C LEU A 117 13.07 -12.70 6.63
N GLU A 118 13.94 -12.92 7.62
CA GLU A 118 15.05 -13.86 7.55
C GLU A 118 14.88 -15.07 8.48
N PRO A 119 15.11 -16.30 8.00
CA PRO A 119 15.40 -16.67 6.60
C PRO A 119 14.17 -16.43 5.70
N LYS A 120 14.37 -16.42 4.37
CA LYS A 120 13.29 -16.19 3.39
C LYS A 120 12.08 -17.09 3.67
N LEU A 121 10.88 -16.52 3.55
CA LEU A 121 9.62 -17.24 3.68
C LEU A 121 9.37 -18.17 2.49
N PRO A 122 8.63 -19.29 2.67
CA PRO A 122 8.31 -20.22 1.59
C PRO A 122 7.24 -19.71 0.63
N VAL A 123 6.61 -18.57 0.92
CA VAL A 123 5.60 -17.90 0.09
C VAL A 123 6.08 -16.48 -0.25
N PRO A 124 5.56 -15.86 -1.32
CA PRO A 124 5.89 -14.48 -1.66
C PRO A 124 5.61 -13.49 -0.53
N VAL A 125 6.45 -12.47 -0.39
CA VAL A 125 6.23 -11.33 0.49
C VAL A 125 5.73 -10.15 -0.33
N VAL A 126 4.55 -9.64 0.04
CA VAL A 126 3.92 -8.45 -0.54
C VAL A 126 4.18 -7.24 0.36
N TYR A 127 4.66 -6.14 -0.23
CA TYR A 127 4.86 -4.86 0.44
C TYR A 127 3.78 -3.87 0.00
N ASN A 128 2.72 -3.77 0.80
CA ASN A 128 1.52 -2.99 0.52
C ASN A 128 1.62 -1.61 1.20
N CYS A 129 1.78 -0.55 0.42
CA CYS A 129 2.10 0.76 0.95
C CYS A 129 1.38 1.90 0.22
N GLY A 130 1.34 3.07 0.86
CA GLY A 130 0.74 4.27 0.29
C GLY A 130 1.57 4.98 -0.80
N GLY A 131 2.65 4.38 -1.28
CA GLY A 131 3.54 4.95 -2.31
C GLY A 131 4.50 6.03 -1.80
N TYR A 132 4.24 6.65 -0.66
CA TYR A 132 5.08 7.71 -0.08
C TYR A 132 6.29 7.11 0.65
N GLU A 133 7.25 6.59 -0.13
CA GLU A 133 8.40 5.83 0.33
C GLU A 133 9.73 6.49 -0.02
N ARG A 134 10.75 6.28 0.80
CA ARG A 134 12.13 6.68 0.47
C ARG A 134 12.83 5.58 -0.33
N VAL A 135 13.47 5.97 -1.42
CA VAL A 135 14.27 5.05 -2.25
C VAL A 135 15.37 4.35 -1.42
N GLU A 136 16.05 5.09 -0.51
CA GLU A 136 17.10 4.51 0.34
C GLU A 136 16.55 3.45 1.31
N THR A 137 15.30 3.61 1.74
CA THR A 137 14.62 2.66 2.60
C THR A 137 14.18 1.43 1.82
N LEU A 138 13.63 1.62 0.61
CA LEU A 138 13.25 0.52 -0.29
C LEU A 138 14.44 -0.37 -0.67
N LYS A 139 15.62 0.20 -0.87
CA LYS A 139 16.84 -0.58 -1.16
C LYS A 139 17.20 -1.62 -0.10
N LEU A 140 16.76 -1.44 1.16
CA LEU A 140 16.95 -2.44 2.21
C LEU A 140 16.04 -3.67 2.06
N LEU A 141 14.99 -3.56 1.25
CA LEU A 141 14.02 -4.62 0.95
C LEU A 141 14.41 -5.45 -0.27
N GLU A 142 15.45 -5.05 -1.00
CA GLU A 142 15.88 -5.78 -2.20
C GLU A 142 16.18 -7.25 -1.89
N GLY A 143 15.57 -8.16 -2.66
CA GLY A 143 15.67 -9.60 -2.46
C GLY A 143 14.81 -10.17 -1.32
N LYS A 144 14.15 -9.34 -0.51
CA LYS A 144 13.28 -9.74 0.62
C LYS A 144 11.79 -9.62 0.28
N VAL A 145 11.44 -8.69 -0.57
CA VAL A 145 10.08 -8.48 -1.09
C VAL A 145 10.01 -9.05 -2.50
N ASP A 146 8.97 -9.82 -2.76
CA ASP A 146 8.72 -10.42 -4.07
C ASP A 146 7.72 -9.57 -4.87
N ILE A 147 6.73 -8.98 -4.22
CA ILE A 147 5.69 -8.17 -4.87
C ILE A 147 5.57 -6.83 -4.14
N TYR A 148 5.66 -5.74 -4.91
CA TYR A 148 5.30 -4.43 -4.41
C TYR A 148 3.86 -4.08 -4.82
N LEU A 149 3.10 -3.56 -3.85
CA LEU A 149 1.70 -3.12 -4.02
C LEU A 149 1.56 -1.66 -3.57
N PRO A 150 2.22 -0.71 -4.26
CA PRO A 150 2.12 0.70 -3.93
C PRO A 150 0.82 1.32 -4.42
N ASP A 151 0.25 2.23 -3.63
CA ASP A 151 -0.74 3.16 -4.17
C ASP A 151 -0.04 4.33 -4.89
N LEU A 152 -0.50 4.71 -6.08
CA LEU A 152 -0.22 6.01 -6.69
C LEU A 152 -1.49 6.86 -6.60
N LYS A 153 -1.63 7.55 -5.45
CA LYS A 153 -2.89 8.23 -5.08
C LYS A 153 -3.10 9.54 -5.84
N TYR A 154 -2.01 10.27 -6.10
CA TYR A 154 -2.06 11.62 -6.66
C TYR A 154 -0.96 11.85 -7.68
N ALA A 155 -1.33 12.48 -8.79
CA ALA A 155 -0.42 13.17 -9.70
C ALA A 155 -0.46 14.70 -9.51
N ILE A 156 -1.37 15.19 -8.66
CA ILE A 156 -1.58 16.62 -8.38
C ILE A 156 -1.17 16.93 -6.94
N ASN A 157 0.01 17.52 -6.75
CA ASN A 157 0.58 17.81 -5.43
C ASN A 157 -0.28 18.71 -4.52
N PRO A 158 -0.96 19.77 -5.01
CA PRO A 158 -1.92 20.52 -4.21
C PRO A 158 -3.02 19.64 -3.59
N LEU A 159 -3.54 18.66 -4.35
CA LEU A 159 -4.53 17.69 -3.86
C LEU A 159 -3.90 16.77 -2.81
N ALA A 160 -2.71 16.24 -3.06
CA ALA A 160 -1.95 15.43 -2.12
C ALA A 160 -1.69 16.15 -0.80
N LYS A 161 -1.33 17.44 -0.86
CA LYS A 161 -1.13 18.28 0.32
C LYS A 161 -2.43 18.46 1.11
N ALA A 162 -3.54 18.71 0.42
CA ALA A 162 -4.85 18.92 1.06
C ALA A 162 -5.37 17.64 1.73
N LEU A 163 -5.25 16.48 1.08
CA LEU A 163 -5.87 15.24 1.52
C LEU A 163 -4.95 14.33 2.34
N SER A 164 -3.62 14.45 2.21
CA SER A 164 -2.64 13.56 2.87
C SER A 164 -1.47 14.32 3.50
N GLY A 165 -1.48 15.64 3.50
CA GLY A 165 -0.43 16.48 4.09
C GLY A 165 0.96 16.25 3.46
N ALA A 166 1.04 15.77 2.21
CA ALA A 166 2.27 15.45 1.47
C ALA A 166 2.30 16.26 0.16
N GLY A 167 2.86 17.44 0.20
CA GLY A 167 2.89 18.35 -0.95
C GLY A 167 3.90 17.98 -2.03
N ASP A 168 4.72 16.98 -1.79
CA ASP A 168 5.74 16.40 -2.65
C ASP A 168 5.43 14.91 -2.98
N TYR A 169 4.16 14.52 -2.79
CA TYR A 169 3.76 13.12 -2.90
C TYR A 169 4.12 12.51 -4.25
N PHE A 170 3.81 13.22 -5.33
CA PHE A 170 3.95 12.65 -6.68
C PHE A 170 5.40 12.31 -7.01
N GLU A 171 6.31 13.25 -6.83
CA GLU A 171 7.74 13.06 -7.12
C GLU A 171 8.32 11.94 -6.27
N VAL A 172 7.93 11.88 -5.00
CA VAL A 172 8.38 10.84 -4.06
C VAL A 172 7.83 9.49 -4.45
N ALA A 173 6.53 9.38 -4.72
CA ALA A 173 5.88 8.11 -5.10
C ALA A 173 6.39 7.61 -6.46
N ALA A 174 6.55 8.52 -7.43
CA ALA A 174 7.11 8.19 -8.74
C ALA A 174 8.53 7.61 -8.63
N ALA A 175 9.40 8.21 -7.82
CA ALA A 175 10.75 7.69 -7.59
C ALA A 175 10.73 6.34 -6.86
N ALA A 176 9.84 6.19 -5.88
CA ALA A 176 9.66 4.95 -5.13
C ALA A 176 9.18 3.80 -6.01
N ILE A 177 8.16 4.03 -6.86
CA ILE A 177 7.61 3.02 -7.76
C ILE A 177 8.67 2.58 -8.79
N ARG A 178 9.44 3.50 -9.37
CA ARG A 178 10.55 3.13 -10.27
C ARG A 178 11.59 2.24 -9.57
N GLU A 179 11.90 2.51 -8.31
CA GLU A 179 12.81 1.65 -7.52
C GLU A 179 12.19 0.28 -7.23
N MET A 180 10.89 0.19 -6.95
CA MET A 180 10.17 -1.06 -6.74
C MET A 180 10.20 -1.93 -8.01
N VAL A 181 9.91 -1.34 -9.18
CA VAL A 181 9.99 -2.01 -10.48
C VAL A 181 11.42 -2.45 -10.80
N ARG A 182 12.43 -1.61 -10.52
CA ARG A 182 13.85 -2.00 -10.65
C ARG A 182 14.18 -3.26 -9.85
N GLN A 183 13.63 -3.40 -8.63
CA GLN A 183 13.90 -4.54 -7.76
C GLN A 183 13.20 -5.81 -8.20
N THR A 184 11.95 -5.71 -8.64
CA THR A 184 11.15 -6.87 -9.03
C THR A 184 11.40 -7.29 -10.47
N GLY A 185 11.71 -6.35 -11.37
CA GLY A 185 11.65 -6.55 -12.81
C GLY A 185 10.21 -6.75 -13.31
N PRO A 186 10.04 -7.24 -14.55
CA PRO A 186 8.74 -7.56 -15.11
C PRO A 186 7.95 -8.57 -14.27
N THR A 187 6.63 -8.58 -14.42
CA THR A 187 5.73 -9.49 -13.72
C THR A 187 6.03 -10.95 -14.01
N GLN A 188 6.03 -11.79 -12.97
CA GLN A 188 6.26 -13.24 -13.09
C GLN A 188 5.09 -13.98 -12.47
N TRP A 189 4.63 -15.02 -13.15
CA TRP A 189 3.42 -15.74 -12.83
C TRP A 189 3.67 -17.24 -12.62
N ASP A 190 2.91 -17.83 -11.70
CA ASP A 190 2.76 -19.28 -11.55
C ASP A 190 1.27 -19.61 -11.78
N GLY A 191 0.95 -20.03 -13.00
CA GLY A 191 -0.44 -20.12 -13.46
C GLY A 191 -1.12 -18.74 -13.44
N GLU A 192 -2.17 -18.58 -12.64
CA GLU A 192 -2.90 -17.31 -12.46
C GLU A 192 -2.39 -16.47 -11.28
N LYS A 193 -1.38 -16.97 -10.54
CA LYS A 193 -0.82 -16.27 -9.38
C LYS A 193 0.36 -15.41 -9.76
N LEU A 194 0.34 -14.15 -9.35
CA LEU A 194 1.51 -13.29 -9.41
C LEU A 194 2.47 -13.69 -8.29
N ILE A 195 3.69 -14.10 -8.67
CA ILE A 195 4.73 -14.50 -7.72
C ILE A 195 5.83 -13.46 -7.56
N ARG A 196 5.95 -12.52 -8.51
CA ARG A 196 6.91 -11.42 -8.47
C ARG A 196 6.44 -10.28 -9.37
N GLY A 197 6.63 -9.02 -8.94
CA GLY A 197 6.29 -7.87 -9.76
C GLY A 197 5.85 -6.65 -8.96
N THR A 198 5.35 -5.64 -9.65
CA THR A 198 4.78 -4.43 -9.05
C THR A 198 3.37 -4.21 -9.57
N VAL A 199 2.41 -4.10 -8.66
CA VAL A 199 1.01 -3.76 -8.95
C VAL A 199 0.74 -2.37 -8.40
N ILE A 200 0.54 -1.39 -9.27
CA ILE A 200 0.27 0.00 -8.89
C ILE A 200 -1.23 0.16 -8.68
N ARG A 201 -1.64 0.44 -7.45
CA ARG A 201 -3.05 0.69 -7.11
C ARG A 201 -3.39 2.16 -7.26
N HIS A 202 -4.54 2.41 -7.88
CA HIS A 202 -5.09 3.76 -7.96
C HIS A 202 -6.57 3.78 -7.54
N LEU A 203 -6.87 4.46 -6.43
CA LEU A 203 -8.24 4.70 -5.98
C LEU A 203 -8.78 5.98 -6.62
N ILE A 204 -9.84 5.84 -7.41
CA ILE A 204 -10.53 6.98 -7.99
C ILE A 204 -11.27 7.75 -6.89
N LEU A 205 -11.00 9.04 -6.80
CA LEU A 205 -11.68 9.93 -5.85
C LEU A 205 -12.80 10.70 -6.55
N PRO A 206 -14.01 10.79 -5.96
CA PRO A 206 -15.14 11.50 -6.56
C PRO A 206 -14.79 12.97 -6.80
N GLY A 207 -15.09 13.46 -8.00
CA GLY A 207 -14.80 14.83 -8.42
C GLY A 207 -13.36 15.12 -8.81
N PHE A 208 -12.46 14.12 -8.80
CA PHE A 208 -11.04 14.29 -9.13
C PHE A 208 -10.58 13.39 -10.28
N VAL A 209 -11.42 13.21 -11.30
CA VAL A 209 -11.11 12.40 -12.50
C VAL A 209 -9.80 12.85 -13.15
N ASP A 210 -9.55 14.16 -13.29
CA ASP A 210 -8.30 14.71 -13.84
C ASP A 210 -7.06 14.20 -13.13
N ASN A 211 -7.12 13.97 -11.82
CA ASN A 211 -6.02 13.38 -11.07
C ASN A 211 -5.77 11.93 -11.51
N SER A 212 -6.84 11.17 -11.69
CA SER A 212 -6.75 9.77 -12.12
C SER A 212 -6.20 9.64 -13.54
N LEU A 213 -6.64 10.47 -14.47
CA LEU A 213 -6.12 10.49 -15.85
C LEU A 213 -4.61 10.77 -15.85
N LYS A 214 -4.14 11.78 -15.10
CA LYS A 214 -2.71 12.09 -14.99
C LYS A 214 -1.88 10.99 -14.33
N VAL A 215 -2.47 10.23 -13.39
CA VAL A 215 -1.83 9.05 -12.80
C VAL A 215 -1.63 7.99 -13.85
N LEU A 216 -2.66 7.67 -14.65
CA LEU A 216 -2.59 6.67 -15.71
C LEU A 216 -1.64 7.10 -16.84
N ASP A 217 -1.66 8.39 -17.25
CA ASP A 217 -0.70 8.93 -18.20
C ASP A 217 0.74 8.69 -17.76
N TRP A 218 1.03 9.02 -16.49
CA TRP A 218 2.38 8.82 -15.96
C TRP A 218 2.78 7.33 -15.96
N ILE A 219 1.86 6.41 -15.64
CA ILE A 219 2.16 4.98 -15.67
C ILE A 219 2.48 4.55 -17.11
N GLY A 220 1.65 4.90 -18.09
CA GLY A 220 1.83 4.56 -19.50
C GLY A 220 3.10 5.17 -20.12
N GLU A 221 3.48 6.38 -19.70
CA GLU A 221 4.70 7.05 -20.16
C GLU A 221 5.99 6.46 -19.58
N ASN A 222 5.93 5.75 -18.45
CA ASN A 222 7.12 5.34 -17.71
C ASN A 222 7.36 3.84 -17.68
N PHE A 223 6.37 3.01 -18.01
CA PHE A 223 6.50 1.55 -17.96
C PHE A 223 5.98 0.92 -19.25
N ALA A 224 6.71 -0.06 -19.76
CA ALA A 224 6.26 -0.86 -20.89
C ALA A 224 5.20 -1.91 -20.46
N PRO A 225 4.36 -2.40 -21.39
CA PRO A 225 3.45 -3.52 -21.12
C PRO A 225 4.17 -4.71 -20.46
N GLY A 226 3.59 -5.27 -19.41
CA GLY A 226 4.16 -6.37 -18.64
C GLY A 226 5.20 -5.98 -17.58
N GLU A 227 5.68 -4.74 -17.53
CA GLU A 227 6.58 -4.28 -16.45
C GLU A 227 5.83 -4.03 -15.14
N VAL A 228 4.60 -3.52 -15.23
CA VAL A 228 3.73 -3.28 -14.09
C VAL A 228 2.30 -3.71 -14.40
N LEU A 229 1.52 -3.94 -13.35
CA LEU A 229 0.06 -4.06 -13.45
C LEU A 229 -0.57 -2.85 -12.77
N VAL A 230 -1.75 -2.44 -13.23
CA VAL A 230 -2.55 -1.40 -12.61
C VAL A 230 -3.77 -2.03 -11.93
N SER A 231 -3.98 -1.72 -10.67
CA SER A 231 -5.26 -2.01 -10.01
C SER A 231 -6.07 -0.73 -9.90
N LEU A 232 -7.09 -0.61 -10.76
CA LEU A 232 -7.99 0.53 -10.80
C LEU A 232 -9.14 0.31 -9.82
N MET A 233 -9.10 1.02 -8.69
CA MET A 233 -10.03 0.81 -7.58
C MET A 233 -11.21 1.78 -7.64
N ARG A 234 -12.42 1.19 -7.64
CA ARG A 234 -13.72 1.87 -7.57
C ARG A 234 -14.23 2.03 -6.11
N GLN A 235 -13.66 1.32 -5.16
CA GLN A 235 -14.17 1.10 -3.81
C GLN A 235 -14.06 2.30 -2.86
N TYR A 236 -14.18 3.54 -3.39
CA TYR A 236 -14.20 4.72 -2.52
C TYR A 236 -15.46 4.71 -1.65
N THR A 237 -15.26 4.69 -0.33
CA THR A 237 -16.32 4.79 0.67
C THR A 237 -16.24 6.16 1.37
N PRO A 238 -17.25 7.01 1.28
CA PRO A 238 -17.23 8.32 1.91
C PRO A 238 -17.17 8.21 3.43
N MET A 239 -16.21 8.92 4.02
CA MET A 239 -16.07 9.01 5.47
C MET A 239 -16.83 10.20 6.02
N SER A 240 -17.44 10.05 7.20
CA SER A 240 -18.19 11.13 7.83
C SER A 240 -17.34 12.39 8.05
N GLY A 241 -17.92 13.54 7.72
CA GLY A 241 -17.30 14.86 7.93
C GLY A 241 -16.34 15.31 6.82
N LEU A 242 -16.27 14.58 5.71
CA LEU A 242 -15.58 15.06 4.51
C LEU A 242 -16.48 16.03 3.74
N PRO A 243 -15.91 17.12 3.19
CA PRO A 243 -16.66 18.04 2.35
C PRO A 243 -16.88 17.47 0.94
N ALA A 244 -17.86 17.99 0.21
CA ALA A 244 -18.01 17.71 -1.20
C ALA A 244 -16.70 18.00 -1.98
N PRO A 245 -16.37 17.18 -2.98
CA PRO A 245 -17.12 16.02 -3.50
C PRO A 245 -16.84 14.70 -2.77
N LEU A 246 -16.02 14.68 -1.72
CA LEU A 246 -15.60 13.48 -1.01
C LEU A 246 -16.67 12.90 -0.06
N ASP A 247 -17.81 13.52 0.04
CA ASP A 247 -18.97 13.09 0.85
C ASP A 247 -19.90 12.10 0.12
N ARG A 248 -19.56 11.71 -1.11
CA ARG A 248 -20.30 10.75 -1.95
C ARG A 248 -19.39 9.65 -2.53
N LYS A 249 -19.97 8.57 -3.01
CA LYS A 249 -19.28 7.58 -3.85
C LYS A 249 -18.95 8.19 -5.22
N ILE A 250 -18.05 7.55 -5.97
CA ILE A 250 -17.84 7.88 -7.38
C ILE A 250 -19.09 7.53 -8.19
N THR A 251 -19.34 8.23 -9.28
CA THR A 251 -20.40 7.90 -10.24
C THR A 251 -19.89 6.94 -11.30
N ASP A 252 -20.81 6.31 -12.03
CA ASP A 252 -20.46 5.42 -13.14
C ASP A 252 -19.71 6.18 -14.22
N GLU A 253 -20.15 7.41 -14.53
CA GLU A 253 -19.49 8.26 -15.53
C GLU A 253 -18.04 8.61 -15.12
N GLU A 254 -17.79 8.85 -13.83
CA GLU A 254 -16.43 9.09 -13.32
C GLU A 254 -15.57 7.85 -13.45
N TYR A 255 -16.11 6.67 -13.14
CA TYR A 255 -15.40 5.41 -13.28
C TYR A 255 -15.11 5.07 -14.74
N ASP A 256 -16.13 5.11 -15.59
CA ASP A 256 -16.06 4.79 -17.02
C ASP A 256 -15.07 5.69 -17.76
N ALA A 257 -15.01 6.98 -17.39
CA ALA A 257 -14.04 7.91 -17.96
C ALA A 257 -12.59 7.46 -17.64
N VAL A 258 -12.31 7.06 -16.40
CA VAL A 258 -10.97 6.62 -15.99
C VAL A 258 -10.64 5.24 -16.55
N LEU A 259 -11.61 4.32 -16.57
CA LEU A 259 -11.47 2.98 -17.14
C LEU A 259 -11.17 3.04 -18.65
N SER A 260 -11.91 3.89 -19.39
CA SER A 260 -11.66 4.12 -20.81
C SER A 260 -10.24 4.65 -21.05
N TRP A 261 -9.77 5.54 -20.17
CA TRP A 261 -8.40 6.08 -20.25
C TRP A 261 -7.32 5.04 -19.95
N MET A 262 -7.58 4.11 -19.03
CA MET A 262 -6.71 2.98 -18.77
C MET A 262 -6.51 2.12 -20.04
N TYR A 263 -7.59 1.81 -20.74
CA TYR A 263 -7.54 1.05 -22.00
C TYR A 263 -6.88 1.84 -23.15
N LEU A 264 -7.11 3.15 -23.23
CA LEU A 264 -6.47 3.99 -24.27
C LEU A 264 -4.94 4.11 -24.09
N ASN A 265 -4.46 3.91 -22.86
CA ASN A 265 -3.03 3.88 -22.55
C ASN A 265 -2.43 2.46 -22.57
N ASP A 266 -3.16 1.45 -23.07
CA ASP A 266 -2.76 0.04 -23.11
C ASP A 266 -2.26 -0.51 -21.75
N LEU A 267 -2.86 -0.03 -20.64
CA LEU A 267 -2.48 -0.45 -19.30
C LEU A 267 -3.19 -1.76 -18.92
N GLU A 268 -2.39 -2.75 -18.56
CA GLU A 268 -2.85 -4.06 -18.09
C GLU A 268 -3.10 -4.08 -16.59
N GLY A 269 -4.07 -4.88 -16.14
CA GLY A 269 -4.28 -5.07 -14.71
C GLY A 269 -5.70 -5.43 -14.30
N PHE A 270 -6.10 -4.98 -13.11
CA PHE A 270 -7.35 -5.33 -12.45
C PHE A 270 -8.30 -4.15 -12.39
N THR A 271 -9.58 -4.43 -12.57
CA THR A 271 -10.68 -3.46 -12.44
C THR A 271 -11.70 -3.99 -11.45
N GLN A 272 -12.52 -3.13 -10.88
CA GLN A 272 -13.52 -3.51 -9.90
C GLN A 272 -14.94 -3.27 -10.43
N GLU A 273 -15.85 -4.18 -10.08
CA GLU A 273 -17.29 -4.07 -10.38
C GLU A 273 -18.01 -3.11 -9.39
N GLU A 274 -19.29 -2.82 -9.65
CA GLU A 274 -20.08 -1.85 -8.87
C GLU A 274 -20.21 -2.16 -7.38
N ASP A 275 -20.28 -3.43 -7.02
CA ASP A 275 -20.45 -3.91 -5.65
C ASP A 275 -19.16 -3.86 -4.80
N ALA A 276 -18.02 -3.53 -5.41
CA ALA A 276 -16.73 -3.42 -4.69
C ALA A 276 -16.72 -2.33 -3.60
N ALA A 277 -17.59 -1.31 -3.69
CA ALA A 277 -17.69 -0.22 -2.72
C ALA A 277 -18.61 -0.59 -1.53
N ASP A 278 -18.32 -1.69 -0.82
CA ASP A 278 -19.04 -2.11 0.39
C ASP A 278 -18.11 -2.06 1.62
N THR A 279 -18.70 -1.65 2.76
CA THR A 279 -17.99 -1.65 4.05
C THR A 279 -17.66 -3.07 4.54
N ALA A 280 -18.32 -4.11 4.01
CA ALA A 280 -18.03 -5.51 4.32
C ALA A 280 -16.60 -5.95 3.94
N PHE A 281 -15.95 -5.23 3.00
CA PHE A 281 -14.56 -5.47 2.59
C PHE A 281 -13.53 -4.76 3.47
N ILE A 282 -13.97 -3.90 4.40
CA ILE A 282 -13.09 -3.21 5.35
C ILE A 282 -12.96 -4.08 6.59
N PRO A 283 -11.72 -4.49 6.99
CA PRO A 283 -11.55 -5.26 8.22
C PRO A 283 -12.04 -4.51 9.47
N ASP A 284 -12.74 -5.19 10.37
CA ASP A 284 -13.01 -4.68 11.71
C ASP A 284 -11.71 -4.69 12.53
N PHE A 285 -11.30 -3.52 13.05
CA PHE A 285 -10.08 -3.34 13.83
C PHE A 285 -10.35 -3.17 15.32
#